data_127147737481acb2944600a34a8cfa94
#
_entry.id   127147737481acb2944600a34a8cfa94
#
_cell.length_a   1.000
_cell.length_b   1.000
_cell.length_c   1.000
_cell.angle_alpha   90.00
_cell.angle_beta   90.00
_cell.angle_gamma   90.00
#
_symmetry.space_group_name_H-M   'P 1'
#
loop_
_entity.id
_entity.type
_entity.pdbx_description
1 polymer ?
#
loop_
_entity_poly.entity_id
_entity_poly.type
_entity_poly.pdbx_seq_one_letter_code
_entity_poly.pdbx_strand_id
1 'polypeptide(L)'
;MREHFSVEDKNAIFIQRRFRSRGVKLPSRKYVITPTGLCDLGLYWEVRRYLIANQITEDIKISDKLKEGLNIGRDIDIYTDFSLELRDYQSEVIKKAIKNGWGTCVLGTGAGKTLTTAALIENYYRNSKNKDLFKCIMIVPDLGLVQQTYDEFLKCGISFKVTRWTGNNKPDLTSNVIICNIQILQSQFEVNEWAKFVDLLVVDECHKIKPSNKISKIINLIKTNHRYGFTGTLPLDSIEKWYIVGKLGPVLYEKNSYELRLESYLTNVEIKILNLKYTNQIVPRLTDSAYRDELNFIYNHEGRNKIIAGLGNKLQNNTLILVNHIAHGESLLEIVKNVCKDKRVFFIRGEVSVDERENIKKLMELYDNVVCIAISAIFSTGVNIKNLHNIMFVSGGKSFIRTVQSIGRGLRLHDNKTKLVIIDICDNLHYSKLHSEKRKNIYKAEKIQYIEKDIDIL
;
A
#
# COMPACT_ATOMS: atom_id res chain seq x y z
N MET A 1 -17.33 28.23 -0.45
CA MET A 1 -16.33 27.37 -1.12
C MET A 1 -15.19 26.96 -0.18
N ARG A 2 -14.41 27.85 0.40
CA ARG A 2 -13.26 27.50 1.26
C ARG A 2 -13.65 26.63 2.47
N GLU A 3 -14.77 26.90 3.13
CA GLU A 3 -15.28 26.08 4.24
C GLU A 3 -15.69 24.68 3.79
N HIS A 4 -16.25 24.53 2.60
CA HIS A 4 -16.59 23.22 2.02
C HIS A 4 -15.33 22.36 1.81
N PHE A 5 -14.25 22.99 1.33
CA PHE A 5 -12.96 22.32 1.10
C PHE A 5 -12.05 22.39 2.34
N SER A 6 -12.62 22.07 3.50
CA SER A 6 -11.89 22.03 4.78
C SER A 6 -12.40 20.89 5.66
N VAL A 7 -11.57 20.46 6.60
CA VAL A 7 -11.93 19.50 7.64
C VAL A 7 -11.44 19.96 9.00
N GLU A 8 -12.11 19.53 10.07
CA GLU A 8 -11.67 19.78 11.43
C GLU A 8 -10.30 19.14 11.71
N ASP A 9 -9.38 19.92 12.28
CA ASP A 9 -8.10 19.40 12.74
C ASP A 9 -8.21 18.86 14.16
N LYS A 10 -8.54 17.59 14.29
CA LYS A 10 -8.65 16.90 15.59
C LYS A 10 -7.40 17.05 16.46
N ASN A 11 -6.21 17.08 15.82
CA ASN A 11 -4.95 17.28 16.54
C ASN A 11 -4.82 18.71 17.08
N ALA A 12 -5.16 19.72 16.30
CA ALA A 12 -5.18 21.10 16.77
C ALA A 12 -6.16 21.28 17.91
N ILE A 13 -7.37 20.75 17.78
CA ILE A 13 -8.39 20.79 18.84
C ILE A 13 -7.88 20.10 20.12
N PHE A 14 -7.24 18.93 20.00
CA PHE A 14 -6.66 18.23 21.14
C PHE A 14 -5.54 19.04 21.82
N ILE A 15 -4.61 19.61 21.03
CA ILE A 15 -3.51 20.43 21.53
C ILE A 15 -4.05 21.70 22.21
N GLN A 16 -5.02 22.38 21.62
CA GLN A 16 -5.67 23.54 22.22
C GLN A 16 -6.32 23.19 23.57
N ARG A 17 -7.04 22.08 23.66
CA ARG A 17 -7.64 21.62 24.92
C ARG A 17 -6.58 21.33 25.99
N ARG A 18 -5.48 20.64 25.60
CA ARG A 18 -4.39 20.24 26.51
C ARG A 18 -3.57 21.43 27.01
N PHE A 19 -3.38 22.45 26.18
CA PHE A 19 -2.57 23.64 26.47
C PHE A 19 -3.41 24.93 26.60
N ARG A 20 -4.68 24.80 26.96
CA ARG A 20 -5.61 25.93 27.08
C ARG A 20 -5.07 27.02 28.02
N SER A 21 -4.41 26.64 29.11
CA SER A 21 -3.79 27.57 30.07
C SER A 21 -2.61 28.38 29.51
N ARG A 22 -2.01 27.94 28.39
CA ARG A 22 -0.87 28.61 27.75
C ARG A 22 -1.29 29.51 26.59
N GLY A 23 -2.58 29.74 26.38
CA GLY A 23 -3.11 30.63 25.33
C GLY A 23 -2.83 30.17 23.90
N VAL A 24 -2.47 28.89 23.68
CA VAL A 24 -2.16 28.35 22.34
C VAL A 24 -3.40 28.36 21.47
N LYS A 25 -3.40 29.21 20.41
CA LYS A 25 -4.43 29.25 19.38
C LYS A 25 -3.89 28.58 18.11
N LEU A 26 -4.47 27.46 17.73
CA LEU A 26 -4.18 26.79 16.46
C LEU A 26 -5.42 26.84 15.57
N PRO A 27 -5.29 26.87 14.24
CA PRO A 27 -6.42 26.74 13.35
C PRO A 27 -7.17 25.43 13.64
N SER A 28 -8.46 25.53 13.94
CA SER A 28 -9.31 24.36 14.21
C SER A 28 -9.65 23.57 12.95
N ARG A 29 -9.40 24.13 11.78
CA ARG A 29 -9.67 23.51 10.47
C ARG A 29 -8.44 23.54 9.57
N LYS A 30 -8.29 22.51 8.75
CA LYS A 30 -7.35 22.43 7.64
C LYS A 30 -8.09 22.76 6.35
N TYR A 31 -7.48 23.56 5.49
CA TYR A 31 -8.06 24.04 4.24
C TYR A 31 -7.17 23.62 3.06
N VAL A 32 -7.77 23.21 1.95
CA VAL A 32 -7.04 23.00 0.68
C VAL A 32 -7.12 24.22 -0.25
N ILE A 33 -8.00 25.17 0.06
CA ILE A 33 -8.09 26.46 -0.63
C ILE A 33 -7.54 27.54 0.33
N THR A 34 -6.58 28.33 -0.16
CA THR A 34 -5.99 29.43 0.61
C THR A 34 -7.01 30.53 0.92
N PRO A 35 -6.74 31.46 1.87
CA PRO A 35 -7.60 32.62 2.10
C PRO A 35 -7.80 33.49 0.85
N THR A 36 -6.82 33.53 -0.06
CA THR A 36 -6.84 34.23 -1.32
C THR A 36 -7.53 33.48 -2.46
N GLY A 37 -8.10 32.31 -2.18
CA GLY A 37 -8.81 31.48 -3.19
C GLY A 37 -7.91 30.57 -4.03
N LEU A 38 -6.61 30.50 -3.76
CA LEU A 38 -5.70 29.62 -4.50
C LEU A 38 -5.86 28.17 -4.06
N CYS A 39 -5.87 27.26 -5.02
CA CYS A 39 -5.81 25.82 -4.80
C CYS A 39 -4.98 25.13 -5.88
N ASP A 40 -4.62 23.88 -5.63
CA ASP A 40 -3.92 23.05 -6.63
C ASP A 40 -4.83 22.77 -7.83
N LEU A 41 -4.25 22.77 -9.03
CA LEU A 41 -4.96 22.60 -10.31
C LEU A 41 -5.79 21.29 -10.36
N GLY A 42 -5.31 20.22 -9.75
CA GLY A 42 -6.02 18.94 -9.71
C GLY A 42 -7.39 18.99 -9.04
N LEU A 43 -7.66 19.99 -8.24
CA LEU A 43 -8.97 20.20 -7.61
C LEU A 43 -10.00 20.90 -8.52
N TYR A 44 -9.60 21.29 -9.73
CA TYR A 44 -10.48 22.03 -10.64
C TYR A 44 -11.86 21.36 -10.81
N TRP A 45 -11.91 20.06 -11.05
CA TRP A 45 -13.17 19.35 -11.26
C TRP A 45 -14.03 19.27 -10.01
N GLU A 46 -13.41 19.17 -8.83
CA GLU A 46 -14.11 19.19 -7.54
C GLU A 46 -14.69 20.57 -7.26
N VAL A 47 -13.90 21.63 -7.49
CA VAL A 47 -14.33 23.02 -7.36
C VAL A 47 -15.45 23.31 -8.34
N ARG A 48 -15.32 22.92 -9.60
CA ARG A 48 -16.37 23.10 -10.62
C ARG A 48 -17.67 22.40 -10.24
N ARG A 49 -17.62 21.16 -9.76
CA ARG A 49 -18.81 20.44 -9.27
C ARG A 49 -19.48 21.18 -8.12
N TYR A 50 -18.70 21.70 -7.17
CA TYR A 50 -19.22 22.51 -6.08
C TYR A 50 -19.93 23.77 -6.58
N LEU A 51 -19.34 24.49 -7.51
CA LEU A 51 -19.91 25.71 -8.06
C LEU A 51 -21.24 25.43 -8.79
N ILE A 52 -21.29 24.39 -9.60
CA ILE A 52 -22.52 23.96 -10.31
C ILE A 52 -23.61 23.58 -9.29
N ALA A 53 -23.27 22.76 -8.29
CA ALA A 53 -24.23 22.32 -7.27
C ALA A 53 -24.81 23.46 -6.42
N ASN A 54 -24.08 24.57 -6.30
CA ASN A 54 -24.53 25.77 -5.59
C ASN A 54 -25.05 26.87 -6.54
N GLN A 55 -25.32 26.55 -7.82
CA GLN A 55 -25.86 27.48 -8.82
C GLN A 55 -24.98 28.72 -9.09
N ILE A 56 -23.69 28.62 -8.85
CA ILE A 56 -22.69 29.68 -9.07
C ILE A 56 -22.01 29.40 -10.42
N THR A 57 -22.72 29.54 -11.52
CA THR A 57 -22.20 29.18 -12.85
C THR A 57 -22.11 30.36 -13.82
N GLU A 58 -22.94 31.36 -13.64
CA GLU A 58 -23.09 32.46 -14.61
C GLU A 58 -21.85 33.38 -14.70
N ASP A 59 -21.07 33.52 -13.63
CA ASP A 59 -19.91 34.39 -13.55
C ASP A 59 -18.55 33.66 -13.67
N ILE A 60 -18.53 32.36 -14.00
CA ILE A 60 -17.28 31.62 -14.07
C ILE A 60 -16.58 31.87 -15.40
N LYS A 61 -15.52 32.67 -15.37
CA LYS A 61 -14.60 32.86 -16.49
C LYS A 61 -13.40 31.95 -16.34
N ILE A 62 -13.17 31.07 -17.31
CA ILE A 62 -12.01 30.18 -17.35
C ILE A 62 -10.95 30.82 -18.22
N SER A 63 -9.79 31.17 -17.66
CA SER A 63 -8.67 31.74 -18.42
C SER A 63 -8.09 30.72 -19.40
N ASP A 64 -7.49 31.21 -20.49
CA ASP A 64 -6.89 30.32 -21.50
C ASP A 64 -5.72 29.53 -20.91
N LYS A 65 -4.91 30.14 -20.05
CA LYS A 65 -3.86 29.45 -19.29
C LYS A 65 -4.39 28.27 -18.46
N LEU A 66 -5.57 28.41 -17.87
CA LEU A 66 -6.21 27.32 -17.13
C LEU A 66 -6.70 26.23 -18.08
N LYS A 67 -7.28 26.59 -19.22
CA LYS A 67 -7.70 25.64 -20.27
C LYS A 67 -6.51 24.84 -20.79
N GLU A 68 -5.40 25.50 -21.10
CA GLU A 68 -4.15 24.85 -21.50
C GLU A 68 -3.64 23.87 -20.44
N GLY A 69 -3.60 24.28 -19.16
CA GLY A 69 -3.16 23.44 -18.06
C GLY A 69 -4.08 22.23 -17.80
N LEU A 70 -5.36 22.31 -18.16
CA LEU A 70 -6.31 21.21 -18.04
C LEU A 70 -6.28 20.28 -19.26
N ASN A 71 -5.94 20.80 -20.44
CA ASN A 71 -5.98 20.06 -21.70
C ASN A 71 -4.58 19.65 -22.17
N ILE A 72 -3.88 18.87 -21.34
CA ILE A 72 -2.52 18.37 -21.59
C ILE A 72 -2.50 16.93 -22.10
N GLY A 73 -3.68 16.34 -22.28
CA GLY A 73 -3.81 14.98 -22.83
C GLY A 73 -3.22 14.87 -24.21
N ARG A 74 -2.81 13.68 -24.56
CA ARG A 74 -2.19 13.37 -25.87
C ARG A 74 -3.05 12.35 -26.62
N ASP A 75 -3.15 12.58 -27.91
CA ASP A 75 -3.61 11.55 -28.86
C ASP A 75 -2.37 10.96 -29.52
N ILE A 76 -1.90 9.86 -28.96
CA ILE A 76 -0.68 9.18 -29.38
C ILE A 76 -0.96 7.68 -29.54
N ASP A 77 -0.12 7.02 -30.30
CA ASP A 77 -0.18 5.57 -30.44
C ASP A 77 0.03 4.88 -29.10
N ILE A 78 -0.79 3.90 -28.81
CA ILE A 78 -0.71 3.12 -27.58
C ILE A 78 -0.10 1.76 -27.88
N TYR A 79 1.10 1.57 -27.36
CA TYR A 79 1.84 0.33 -27.47
C TYR A 79 1.42 -0.63 -26.35
N THR A 80 1.19 -1.88 -26.71
CA THR A 80 0.80 -2.97 -25.77
C THR A 80 1.69 -4.20 -25.93
N ASP A 81 2.71 -4.14 -26.77
CA ASP A 81 3.67 -5.19 -27.08
C ASP A 81 4.75 -5.33 -26.01
N PHE A 82 4.33 -5.75 -24.82
CA PHE A 82 5.21 -6.03 -23.70
C PHE A 82 5.50 -7.54 -23.59
N SER A 83 6.62 -7.92 -22.95
CA SER A 83 6.92 -9.32 -22.69
C SER A 83 5.90 -9.97 -21.74
N LEU A 84 5.20 -9.16 -20.94
CA LEU A 84 4.07 -9.55 -20.11
C LEU A 84 2.79 -8.96 -20.71
N GLU A 85 1.81 -9.81 -21.01
CA GLU A 85 0.53 -9.39 -21.54
C GLU A 85 -0.24 -8.49 -20.57
N LEU A 86 -0.72 -7.36 -21.08
CA LEU A 86 -1.57 -6.45 -20.33
C LEU A 86 -3.00 -6.99 -20.25
N ARG A 87 -3.56 -6.94 -19.05
CA ARG A 87 -4.99 -7.21 -18.84
C ARG A 87 -5.83 -6.08 -19.45
N ASP A 88 -7.07 -6.35 -19.83
CA ASP A 88 -7.96 -5.38 -20.50
C ASP A 88 -8.06 -4.06 -19.73
N TYR A 89 -8.30 -4.12 -18.42
CA TYR A 89 -8.40 -2.92 -17.59
C TYR A 89 -7.06 -2.16 -17.47
N GLN A 90 -5.91 -2.81 -17.58
CA GLN A 90 -4.60 -2.13 -17.56
C GLN A 90 -4.42 -1.32 -18.84
N SER A 91 -4.82 -1.87 -19.97
CA SER A 91 -4.86 -1.15 -21.25
C SER A 91 -5.81 0.04 -21.19
N GLU A 92 -6.97 -0.11 -20.56
CA GLU A 92 -7.94 0.98 -20.36
C GLU A 92 -7.37 2.09 -19.45
N VAL A 93 -6.67 1.73 -18.37
CA VAL A 93 -5.97 2.68 -17.49
C VAL A 93 -4.97 3.53 -18.27
N ILE A 94 -4.15 2.89 -19.09
CA ILE A 94 -3.12 3.57 -19.92
C ILE A 94 -3.79 4.53 -20.89
N LYS A 95 -4.84 4.09 -21.59
CA LYS A 95 -5.61 4.94 -22.53
C LYS A 95 -6.18 6.16 -21.84
N LYS A 96 -6.84 6.00 -20.69
CA LYS A 96 -7.41 7.10 -19.91
C LYS A 96 -6.32 8.04 -19.38
N ALA A 97 -5.19 7.49 -18.90
CA ALA A 97 -4.09 8.26 -18.38
C ALA A 97 -3.49 9.16 -19.48
N ILE A 98 -3.14 8.61 -20.63
CA ILE A 98 -2.55 9.34 -21.74
C ILE A 98 -3.54 10.39 -22.28
N LYS A 99 -4.81 10.03 -22.48
CA LYS A 99 -5.83 10.94 -22.97
C LYS A 99 -6.05 12.13 -22.04
N ASN A 100 -5.94 11.94 -20.74
CA ASN A 100 -6.09 13.02 -19.76
C ASN A 100 -4.78 13.78 -19.51
N GLY A 101 -3.62 13.16 -19.72
CA GLY A 101 -2.26 13.73 -19.57
C GLY A 101 -1.75 13.74 -18.13
N TRP A 102 -2.58 13.58 -17.14
CA TRP A 102 -2.25 13.56 -15.71
C TRP A 102 -3.40 12.98 -14.89
N GLY A 103 -3.12 12.44 -13.70
CA GLY A 103 -4.18 11.95 -12.82
C GLY A 103 -3.76 10.85 -11.87
N THR A 104 -4.74 10.35 -11.14
CA THR A 104 -4.59 9.31 -10.13
C THR A 104 -5.31 8.03 -10.55
N CYS A 105 -4.62 6.89 -10.48
CA CYS A 105 -5.16 5.56 -10.76
C CYS A 105 -5.23 4.76 -9.45
N VAL A 106 -6.44 4.35 -9.09
CA VAL A 106 -6.68 3.54 -7.90
C VAL A 106 -6.81 2.09 -8.33
N LEU A 107 -5.77 1.33 -8.12
CA LEU A 107 -5.67 -0.07 -8.52
C LEU A 107 -5.38 -0.93 -7.29
N GLY A 108 -6.32 -1.76 -6.92
CA GLY A 108 -6.23 -2.64 -5.76
C GLY A 108 -4.96 -3.47 -5.74
N THR A 109 -4.61 -4.00 -4.59
CA THR A 109 -3.42 -4.86 -4.47
C THR A 109 -3.58 -6.08 -5.37
N GLY A 110 -2.51 -6.44 -6.09
CA GLY A 110 -2.54 -7.53 -7.09
C GLY A 110 -3.04 -7.13 -8.48
N ALA A 111 -3.46 -5.88 -8.68
CA ALA A 111 -3.85 -5.36 -10.00
C ALA A 111 -2.69 -5.19 -11.01
N GLY A 112 -1.45 -5.46 -10.61
CA GLY A 112 -0.29 -5.29 -11.49
C GLY A 112 0.08 -3.83 -11.73
N LYS A 113 0.00 -2.99 -10.68
CA LYS A 113 0.39 -1.56 -10.74
C LYS A 113 1.74 -1.34 -11.41
N THR A 114 2.75 -2.15 -11.04
CA THR A 114 4.11 -2.01 -11.57
C THR A 114 4.15 -2.21 -13.10
N LEU A 115 3.48 -3.24 -13.62
CA LEU A 115 3.37 -3.47 -15.07
C LEU A 115 2.61 -2.32 -15.77
N THR A 116 1.48 -1.90 -15.19
CA THR A 116 0.69 -0.77 -15.74
C THR A 116 1.52 0.51 -15.76
N THR A 117 2.32 0.76 -14.73
CA THR A 117 3.21 1.92 -14.65
C THR A 117 4.33 1.83 -15.68
N ALA A 118 4.99 0.68 -15.81
CA ALA A 118 6.03 0.46 -16.81
C ALA A 118 5.47 0.70 -18.21
N ALA A 119 4.30 0.15 -18.51
CA ALA A 119 3.63 0.33 -19.79
C ALA A 119 3.22 1.79 -20.06
N LEU A 120 2.78 2.52 -19.07
CA LEU A 120 2.49 3.96 -19.19
C LEU A 120 3.76 4.74 -19.51
N ILE A 121 4.87 4.50 -18.82
CA ILE A 121 6.16 5.15 -19.05
C ILE A 121 6.68 4.80 -20.45
N GLU A 122 6.60 3.54 -20.86
CA GLU A 122 7.02 3.06 -22.18
C GLU A 122 6.26 3.78 -23.29
N ASN A 123 4.96 4.00 -23.14
CA ASN A 123 4.18 4.74 -24.11
C ASN A 123 4.66 6.19 -24.25
N TYR A 124 4.97 6.87 -23.14
CA TYR A 124 5.54 8.22 -23.19
C TYR A 124 6.93 8.23 -23.83
N TYR A 125 7.77 7.25 -23.50
CA TYR A 125 9.12 7.12 -24.04
C TYR A 125 9.10 6.86 -25.55
N ARG A 126 8.31 5.90 -26.05
CA ARG A 126 8.23 5.57 -27.48
C ARG A 126 7.71 6.73 -28.31
N ASN A 127 6.78 7.51 -27.78
CA ASN A 127 6.23 8.70 -28.42
C ASN A 127 7.05 9.98 -28.18
N SER A 128 8.17 9.91 -27.45
CA SER A 128 9.04 11.07 -27.27
C SER A 128 9.79 11.38 -28.57
N LYS A 129 9.85 12.68 -28.93
CA LYS A 129 10.60 13.16 -30.12
C LYS A 129 12.09 12.86 -30.00
N ASN A 130 12.65 12.93 -28.80
CA ASN A 130 14.04 12.61 -28.52
C ASN A 130 14.10 11.64 -27.32
N LYS A 131 14.36 10.38 -27.62
CA LYS A 131 14.40 9.30 -26.62
C LYS A 131 15.56 9.45 -25.64
N ASP A 132 16.68 9.97 -26.07
CA ASP A 132 17.87 10.15 -25.21
C ASP A 132 17.66 11.26 -24.18
N LEU A 133 16.86 12.26 -24.50
CA LEU A 133 16.54 13.36 -23.61
C LEU A 133 15.32 13.09 -22.72
N PHE A 134 14.50 12.08 -23.04
CA PHE A 134 13.34 11.75 -22.22
C PHE A 134 13.76 11.37 -20.80
N LYS A 135 13.14 12.02 -19.81
CA LYS A 135 13.39 11.79 -18.38
C LYS A 135 12.10 11.56 -17.61
N CYS A 136 12.09 10.49 -16.83
CA CYS A 136 11.01 10.17 -15.89
C CYS A 136 11.57 9.96 -14.50
N ILE A 137 10.93 10.56 -13.48
CA ILE A 137 11.15 10.20 -12.08
C ILE A 137 9.97 9.33 -11.62
N MET A 138 10.30 8.15 -11.11
CA MET A 138 9.35 7.28 -10.41
C MET A 138 9.66 7.26 -8.92
N ILE A 139 8.73 7.77 -8.13
CA ILE A 139 8.83 7.81 -6.67
C ILE A 139 8.14 6.59 -6.10
N VAL A 140 8.87 5.80 -5.30
CA VAL A 140 8.33 4.69 -4.52
C VAL A 140 8.46 4.97 -3.02
N PRO A 141 7.63 4.35 -2.16
CA PRO A 141 7.56 4.75 -0.75
C PRO A 141 8.78 4.40 0.09
N ASP A 142 9.50 3.33 -0.21
CA ASP A 142 10.63 2.86 0.60
C ASP A 142 11.74 2.22 -0.25
N LEU A 143 12.90 2.01 0.41
CA LEU A 143 14.12 1.54 -0.25
C LEU A 143 13.98 0.12 -0.84
N GLY A 144 13.27 -0.77 -0.15
CA GLY A 144 13.05 -2.15 -0.63
C GLY A 144 12.25 -2.18 -1.94
N LEU A 145 11.30 -1.24 -2.09
CA LEU A 145 10.52 -1.13 -3.31
C LEU A 145 11.30 -0.54 -4.49
N VAL A 146 12.36 0.23 -4.25
CA VAL A 146 13.25 0.71 -5.34
C VAL A 146 13.85 -0.46 -6.10
N GLN A 147 14.44 -1.42 -5.37
CA GLN A 147 15.04 -2.61 -5.98
C GLN A 147 13.97 -3.48 -6.65
N GLN A 148 12.89 -3.76 -5.94
CA GLN A 148 11.82 -4.60 -6.49
C GLN A 148 11.22 -4.01 -7.78
N THR A 149 10.92 -2.72 -7.79
CA THR A 149 10.36 -2.05 -8.97
C THR A 149 11.34 -2.08 -10.15
N TYR A 150 12.62 -1.88 -9.88
CA TYR A 150 13.68 -1.98 -10.87
C TYR A 150 13.71 -3.37 -11.52
N ASP A 151 13.74 -4.43 -10.69
CA ASP A 151 13.80 -5.82 -11.18
C ASP A 151 12.51 -6.21 -11.93
N GLU A 152 11.35 -5.72 -11.48
CA GLU A 152 10.08 -5.94 -12.16
C GLU A 152 10.04 -5.21 -13.53
N PHE A 153 10.57 -4.00 -13.63
CA PHE A 153 10.64 -3.27 -14.91
C PHE A 153 11.49 -4.00 -15.94
N LEU A 154 12.65 -4.54 -15.56
CA LEU A 154 13.49 -5.33 -16.45
C LEU A 154 12.78 -6.57 -17.00
N LYS A 155 11.80 -7.12 -16.27
CA LYS A 155 11.00 -8.27 -16.72
C LYS A 155 9.83 -7.88 -17.64
N CYS A 156 9.49 -6.59 -17.72
CA CYS A 156 8.33 -6.13 -18.48
C CYS A 156 8.62 -5.97 -20.00
N GLY A 157 9.86 -6.14 -20.47
CA GLY A 157 10.22 -5.91 -21.88
C GLY A 157 10.18 -4.44 -22.28
N ILE A 158 10.61 -3.55 -21.36
CA ILE A 158 10.75 -2.12 -21.60
C ILE A 158 11.91 -1.82 -22.56
N SER A 159 11.79 -0.74 -23.33
CA SER A 159 12.86 -0.28 -24.25
C SER A 159 13.66 0.91 -23.70
N PHE A 160 13.22 1.55 -22.62
CA PHE A 160 13.94 2.62 -21.96
C PHE A 160 14.99 2.10 -20.98
N LYS A 161 16.04 2.91 -20.76
CA LYS A 161 17.05 2.64 -19.73
C LYS A 161 16.52 3.06 -18.36
N VAL A 162 16.68 2.21 -17.35
CA VAL A 162 16.25 2.46 -15.98
C VAL A 162 17.42 2.39 -15.00
N THR A 163 17.43 3.28 -14.01
CA THR A 163 18.40 3.32 -12.92
C THR A 163 17.73 3.53 -11.58
N ARG A 164 18.48 3.26 -10.50
CA ARG A 164 18.06 3.43 -9.11
C ARG A 164 18.77 4.62 -8.49
N TRP A 165 18.05 5.43 -7.76
CA TRP A 165 18.62 6.50 -6.94
C TRP A 165 18.32 6.23 -5.46
N THR A 166 19.38 5.92 -4.72
CA THR A 166 19.32 5.61 -3.28
C THR A 166 20.47 6.29 -2.57
N GLY A 167 20.51 6.24 -1.21
CA GLY A 167 21.63 6.80 -0.45
C GLY A 167 23.01 6.24 -0.84
N ASN A 168 23.03 4.98 -1.28
CA ASN A 168 24.28 4.28 -1.65
C ASN A 168 24.54 4.31 -3.17
N ASN A 169 23.52 4.58 -4.00
CA ASN A 169 23.64 4.56 -5.46
C ASN A 169 23.22 5.92 -6.03
N LYS A 170 24.17 6.64 -6.61
CA LYS A 170 23.84 7.82 -7.44
C LYS A 170 23.13 7.36 -8.72
N PRO A 171 22.15 8.13 -9.23
CA PRO A 171 21.47 7.78 -10.47
C PRO A 171 22.43 7.94 -11.64
N ASP A 172 22.31 7.01 -12.60
CA ASP A 172 22.91 7.22 -13.91
C ASP A 172 22.03 8.20 -14.71
N LEU A 173 22.53 9.42 -14.91
CA LEU A 173 21.79 10.47 -15.59
C LEU A 173 21.64 10.23 -17.12
N THR A 174 22.30 9.24 -17.68
CA THR A 174 22.06 8.81 -19.06
C THR A 174 20.79 7.96 -19.16
N SER A 175 20.33 7.38 -18.05
CA SER A 175 19.11 6.60 -18.02
C SER A 175 17.86 7.47 -18.20
N ASN A 176 16.84 6.90 -18.82
CA ASN A 176 15.56 7.56 -19.07
C ASN A 176 14.65 7.60 -17.86
N VAL A 177 14.67 6.54 -17.06
CA VAL A 177 13.81 6.41 -15.87
C VAL A 177 14.65 6.24 -14.61
N ILE A 178 14.38 7.08 -13.65
CA ILE A 178 15.08 7.08 -12.35
C ILE A 178 14.08 6.70 -11.27
N ILE A 179 14.25 5.52 -10.69
CA ILE A 179 13.45 5.03 -9.57
C ILE A 179 14.12 5.46 -8.27
N CYS A 180 13.39 6.18 -7.44
CA CYS A 180 13.88 6.68 -6.16
C CYS A 180 12.86 6.53 -5.04
N ASN A 181 13.32 6.49 -3.80
CA ASN A 181 12.43 6.52 -2.65
C ASN A 181 12.23 7.95 -2.13
N ILE A 182 11.19 8.11 -1.30
CA ILE A 182 10.83 9.42 -0.72
C ILE A 182 11.99 10.02 0.09
N GLN A 183 12.75 9.21 0.82
CA GLN A 183 13.81 9.68 1.70
C GLN A 183 14.98 10.32 0.93
N ILE A 184 15.38 9.69 -0.20
CA ILE A 184 16.47 10.25 -1.00
C ILE A 184 16.07 11.59 -1.61
N LEU A 185 14.85 11.70 -2.10
CA LEU A 185 14.34 12.98 -2.60
C LEU A 185 14.32 14.05 -1.52
N GLN A 186 13.92 13.73 -0.29
CA GLN A 186 13.90 14.67 0.82
C GLN A 186 15.29 15.20 1.19
N SER A 187 16.33 14.40 1.03
CA SER A 187 17.69 14.75 1.41
C SER A 187 18.54 15.32 0.26
N GLN A 188 18.24 14.97 -0.98
CA GLN A 188 19.09 15.24 -2.14
C GLN A 188 18.44 16.10 -3.24
N PHE A 189 17.13 16.39 -3.14
CA PHE A 189 16.41 17.06 -4.22
C PHE A 189 16.96 18.47 -4.51
N GLU A 190 17.29 19.24 -3.48
CA GLU A 190 17.75 20.62 -3.63
C GLU A 190 19.10 20.75 -4.34
N VAL A 191 19.97 19.73 -4.18
CA VAL A 191 21.29 19.69 -4.82
C VAL A 191 21.27 19.05 -6.22
N ASN A 192 20.14 18.53 -6.65
CA ASN A 192 19.97 17.86 -7.94
C ASN A 192 18.99 18.62 -8.84
N GLU A 193 19.45 19.73 -9.43
CA GLU A 193 18.62 20.60 -10.28
C GLU A 193 17.92 19.87 -11.43
N TRP A 194 18.56 18.84 -12.02
CA TRP A 194 17.99 18.04 -13.09
C TRP A 194 16.63 17.39 -12.69
N ALA A 195 16.47 17.03 -11.42
CA ALA A 195 15.24 16.40 -10.92
C ALA A 195 14.02 17.34 -10.95
N LYS A 196 14.24 18.64 -11.12
CA LYS A 196 13.17 19.62 -11.30
C LYS A 196 12.62 19.64 -12.71
N PHE A 197 13.38 19.15 -13.69
CA PHE A 197 13.07 19.24 -15.13
C PHE A 197 12.98 17.83 -15.72
N VAL A 198 11.81 17.22 -15.59
CA VAL A 198 11.53 15.90 -16.14
C VAL A 198 10.27 15.94 -17.01
N ASP A 199 10.16 15.05 -17.97
CA ASP A 199 8.99 14.96 -18.86
C ASP A 199 7.81 14.29 -18.14
N LEU A 200 8.10 13.36 -17.24
CA LEU A 200 7.09 12.54 -16.59
C LEU A 200 7.41 12.30 -15.11
N LEU A 201 6.40 12.47 -14.27
CA LEU A 201 6.44 12.13 -12.85
C LEU A 201 5.44 11.01 -12.56
N VAL A 202 5.92 9.93 -11.94
CA VAL A 202 5.07 8.85 -11.43
C VAL A 202 5.29 8.66 -9.94
N VAL A 203 4.20 8.58 -9.18
CA VAL A 203 4.25 8.39 -7.73
C VAL A 203 3.48 7.13 -7.37
N ASP A 204 4.21 6.09 -6.97
CA ASP A 204 3.59 4.86 -6.45
C ASP A 204 3.22 5.02 -4.97
N GLU A 205 2.16 4.33 -4.56
CA GLU A 205 1.55 4.46 -3.23
C GLU A 205 1.28 5.94 -2.86
N CYS A 206 0.70 6.68 -3.79
CA CYS A 206 0.47 8.12 -3.68
C CYS A 206 -0.43 8.51 -2.50
N HIS A 207 -1.15 7.57 -1.87
CA HIS A 207 -1.86 7.78 -0.62
C HIS A 207 -0.95 8.24 0.55
N LYS A 208 0.37 8.08 0.41
CA LYS A 208 1.36 8.58 1.38
C LYS A 208 1.66 10.08 1.22
N ILE A 209 1.17 10.74 0.20
CA ILE A 209 1.27 12.20 0.05
C ILE A 209 0.34 12.86 1.07
N LYS A 210 0.94 13.62 2.01
CA LYS A 210 0.21 14.29 3.07
C LYS A 210 0.55 15.78 3.11
N PRO A 211 -0.38 16.63 3.59
CA PRO A 211 -0.15 18.07 3.69
C PRO A 211 1.12 18.45 4.44
N SER A 212 1.44 17.68 5.48
CA SER A 212 2.54 17.95 6.42
C SER A 212 3.89 17.39 5.99
N ASN A 213 3.96 16.57 4.94
CA ASN A 213 5.21 15.92 4.57
C ASN A 213 5.96 16.66 3.45
N LYS A 214 7.29 16.54 3.46
CA LYS A 214 8.18 17.20 2.48
C LYS A 214 7.91 16.75 1.04
N ILE A 215 7.38 15.53 0.84
CA ILE A 215 7.09 15.00 -0.51
C ILE A 215 6.11 15.88 -1.28
N SER A 216 5.10 16.42 -0.60
CA SER A 216 4.13 17.33 -1.21
C SER A 216 4.80 18.61 -1.76
N LYS A 217 5.82 19.12 -1.04
CA LYS A 217 6.61 20.29 -1.49
C LYS A 217 7.47 19.93 -2.69
N ILE A 218 8.15 18.77 -2.66
CA ILE A 218 9.03 18.31 -3.75
C ILE A 218 8.23 18.12 -5.05
N ILE A 219 7.06 17.46 -4.98
CA ILE A 219 6.18 17.27 -6.14
C ILE A 219 5.82 18.62 -6.81
N ASN A 220 5.62 19.69 -6.02
CA ASN A 220 5.35 21.01 -6.58
C ASN A 220 6.55 21.64 -7.28
N LEU A 221 7.76 21.29 -6.88
CA LEU A 221 9.00 21.81 -7.47
C LEU A 221 9.39 21.09 -8.77
N ILE A 222 8.87 19.88 -8.99
CA ILE A 222 9.09 19.14 -10.24
C ILE A 222 8.26 19.78 -11.35
N LYS A 223 8.95 20.29 -12.36
CA LYS A 223 8.34 21.04 -13.47
C LYS A 223 7.96 20.07 -14.60
N THR A 224 6.82 19.42 -14.45
CA THR A 224 6.21 18.63 -15.53
C THR A 224 4.69 18.76 -15.44
N ASN A 225 4.05 18.72 -16.60
CA ASN A 225 2.60 18.66 -16.71
C ASN A 225 2.08 17.21 -16.60
N HIS A 226 2.89 16.23 -16.98
CA HIS A 226 2.51 14.82 -16.96
C HIS A 226 2.86 14.19 -15.62
N ARG A 227 1.84 14.01 -14.78
CA ARG A 227 1.98 13.49 -13.40
C ARG A 227 0.96 12.41 -13.13
N TYR A 228 1.40 11.27 -12.66
CA TYR A 228 0.51 10.17 -12.35
C TYR A 228 0.75 9.63 -10.95
N GLY A 229 -0.34 9.40 -10.24
CA GLY A 229 -0.35 8.69 -8.96
C GLY A 229 -0.93 7.30 -9.11
N PHE A 230 -0.28 6.32 -8.53
CA PHE A 230 -0.81 4.97 -8.39
C PHE A 230 -0.97 4.63 -6.92
N THR A 231 -2.08 3.99 -6.56
CA THR A 231 -2.31 3.52 -5.18
C THR A 231 -3.32 2.38 -5.16
N GLY A 232 -3.27 1.55 -4.12
CA GLY A 232 -4.28 0.50 -3.89
C GLY A 232 -5.61 1.05 -3.38
N THR A 233 -5.55 2.12 -2.60
CA THR A 233 -6.71 2.77 -1.97
C THR A 233 -6.44 4.25 -1.79
N LEU A 234 -7.49 5.07 -1.85
CA LEU A 234 -7.41 6.47 -1.43
C LEU A 234 -7.77 6.61 0.04
N PRO A 235 -7.24 7.62 0.74
CA PRO A 235 -7.64 7.92 2.10
C PRO A 235 -9.14 8.20 2.20
N LEU A 236 -9.77 7.76 3.29
CA LEU A 236 -11.15 8.09 3.62
C LEU A 236 -11.30 9.56 4.07
N ASP A 237 -10.23 10.14 4.61
CA ASP A 237 -10.19 11.55 4.99
C ASP A 237 -10.18 12.43 3.73
N SER A 238 -11.21 13.27 3.61
CA SER A 238 -11.41 14.12 2.44
C SER A 238 -10.23 15.05 2.18
N ILE A 239 -9.56 15.56 3.24
CA ILE A 239 -8.44 16.49 3.05
C ILE A 239 -7.21 15.79 2.49
N GLU A 240 -6.91 14.58 2.98
CA GLU A 240 -5.80 13.79 2.44
C GLU A 240 -6.07 13.41 0.97
N LYS A 241 -7.31 13.04 0.64
CA LYS A 241 -7.73 12.77 -0.75
C LYS A 241 -7.58 14.00 -1.64
N TRP A 242 -8.06 15.15 -1.21
CA TRP A 242 -7.93 16.41 -1.97
C TRP A 242 -6.48 16.82 -2.17
N TYR A 243 -5.60 16.57 -1.20
CA TYR A 243 -4.17 16.82 -1.39
C TYR A 243 -3.54 15.95 -2.46
N ILE A 244 -3.89 14.67 -2.51
CA ILE A 244 -3.40 13.75 -3.54
C ILE A 244 -3.90 14.19 -4.92
N VAL A 245 -5.21 14.35 -5.05
CA VAL A 245 -5.85 14.77 -6.30
C VAL A 245 -5.35 16.14 -6.74
N GLY A 246 -5.18 17.08 -5.81
CA GLY A 246 -4.66 18.41 -6.10
C GLY A 246 -3.29 18.39 -6.75
N LYS A 247 -2.39 17.52 -6.26
CA LYS A 247 -0.99 17.41 -6.73
C LYS A 247 -0.81 16.59 -8.00
N LEU A 248 -1.60 15.54 -8.17
CA LEU A 248 -1.41 14.53 -9.22
C LEU A 248 -2.52 14.54 -10.27
N GLY A 249 -3.67 15.15 -9.96
CA GLY A 249 -4.81 15.22 -10.86
C GLY A 249 -5.97 14.29 -10.45
N PRO A 250 -7.09 14.36 -11.20
CA PRO A 250 -8.32 13.66 -10.88
C PRO A 250 -8.14 12.14 -10.88
N VAL A 251 -9.07 11.45 -10.21
CA VAL A 251 -9.13 9.98 -10.29
C VAL A 251 -9.61 9.58 -11.69
N LEU A 252 -8.73 8.95 -12.46
CA LEU A 252 -8.97 8.54 -13.84
C LEU A 252 -9.58 7.15 -13.94
N TYR A 253 -9.19 6.29 -13.03
CA TYR A 253 -9.60 4.90 -13.00
C TYR A 253 -9.57 4.36 -11.56
N GLU A 254 -10.58 3.57 -11.23
CA GLU A 254 -10.64 2.88 -9.96
C GLU A 254 -11.08 1.44 -10.18
N LYS A 255 -10.30 0.49 -9.66
CA LYS A 255 -10.63 -0.93 -9.65
C LYS A 255 -10.08 -1.55 -8.37
N ASN A 256 -10.98 -1.94 -7.50
CA ASN A 256 -10.61 -2.48 -6.20
C ASN A 256 -10.31 -3.99 -6.26
N SER A 257 -9.72 -4.53 -5.18
CA SER A 257 -9.35 -5.94 -5.12
C SER A 257 -10.57 -6.89 -5.16
N TYR A 258 -11.74 -6.41 -4.75
CA TYR A 258 -12.98 -7.20 -4.83
C TYR A 258 -13.43 -7.41 -6.28
N GLU A 259 -13.44 -6.36 -7.09
CA GLU A 259 -13.74 -6.43 -8.52
C GLU A 259 -12.77 -7.35 -9.26
N LEU A 260 -11.49 -7.26 -8.92
CA LEU A 260 -10.45 -8.14 -9.47
C LEU A 260 -10.67 -9.62 -9.11
N ARG A 261 -11.22 -9.91 -7.93
CA ARG A 261 -11.58 -11.28 -7.55
C ARG A 261 -12.81 -11.77 -8.30
N LEU A 262 -13.83 -10.93 -8.45
CA LEU A 262 -15.04 -11.27 -9.22
C LEU A 262 -14.72 -11.61 -10.68
N GLU A 263 -13.78 -10.90 -11.27
CA GLU A 263 -13.32 -11.12 -12.64
C GLU A 263 -12.22 -12.18 -12.75
N SER A 264 -11.97 -12.94 -11.69
CA SER A 264 -10.97 -14.02 -11.65
C SER A 264 -9.52 -13.59 -11.95
N TYR A 265 -9.18 -12.30 -11.81
CA TYR A 265 -7.81 -11.83 -11.89
C TYR A 265 -7.00 -12.08 -10.62
N LEU A 266 -7.68 -12.34 -9.51
CA LEU A 266 -7.06 -12.65 -8.22
C LEU A 266 -7.68 -13.90 -7.63
N THR A 267 -6.87 -14.62 -6.84
CA THR A 267 -7.33 -15.76 -6.05
C THR A 267 -8.38 -15.33 -5.01
N ASN A 268 -9.41 -16.12 -4.83
CA ASN A 268 -10.41 -15.91 -3.78
C ASN A 268 -9.81 -16.00 -2.39
N VAL A 269 -10.33 -15.21 -1.45
CA VAL A 269 -9.90 -15.19 -0.05
C VAL A 269 -11.03 -15.69 0.83
N GLU A 270 -10.71 -16.66 1.70
CA GLU A 270 -11.57 -17.14 2.77
C GLU A 270 -10.96 -16.77 4.12
N ILE A 271 -11.68 -16.01 4.95
CA ILE A 271 -11.19 -15.62 6.28
C ILE A 271 -11.93 -16.42 7.35
N LYS A 272 -11.16 -17.04 8.25
CA LYS A 272 -11.66 -17.72 9.45
C LYS A 272 -11.11 -17.01 10.69
N ILE A 273 -11.99 -16.34 11.41
CA ILE A 273 -11.66 -15.69 12.68
C ILE A 273 -11.86 -16.70 13.78
N LEU A 274 -10.81 -16.98 14.53
CA LEU A 274 -10.84 -17.86 15.70
C LEU A 274 -10.75 -17.02 16.96
N ASN A 275 -11.86 -16.89 17.67
CA ASN A 275 -11.93 -16.14 18.92
C ASN A 275 -11.50 -17.06 20.06
N LEU A 276 -10.31 -16.87 20.56
CA LEU A 276 -9.78 -17.62 21.71
C LEU A 276 -10.33 -17.03 23.01
N LYS A 277 -11.05 -17.85 23.77
CA LYS A 277 -11.68 -17.45 25.03
C LYS A 277 -10.89 -17.99 26.21
N TYR A 278 -10.34 -17.09 27.00
CA TYR A 278 -9.70 -17.39 28.28
C TYR A 278 -10.71 -17.40 29.39
N THR A 279 -10.38 -18.11 30.48
CA THR A 279 -11.24 -18.21 31.66
C THR A 279 -11.53 -16.84 32.31
N ASN A 280 -12.67 -16.73 32.99
CA ASN A 280 -13.09 -15.50 33.65
C ASN A 280 -12.12 -15.01 34.76
N GLN A 281 -11.16 -15.83 35.19
CA GLN A 281 -10.13 -15.43 36.13
C GLN A 281 -8.97 -14.65 35.50
N ILE A 282 -8.68 -14.91 34.23
CA ILE A 282 -7.54 -14.31 33.49
C ILE A 282 -7.93 -12.95 32.91
N VAL A 283 -9.09 -12.86 32.26
CA VAL A 283 -9.55 -11.67 31.57
C VAL A 283 -9.58 -10.41 32.43
N PRO A 284 -10.17 -10.42 33.68
CA PRO A 284 -10.20 -9.23 34.50
C PRO A 284 -8.82 -8.74 34.95
N ARG A 285 -7.88 -9.65 35.20
CA ARG A 285 -6.51 -9.27 35.60
C ARG A 285 -5.75 -8.50 34.50
N LEU A 286 -6.06 -8.74 33.24
CA LEU A 286 -5.40 -8.10 32.11
C LEU A 286 -6.17 -6.88 31.56
N THR A 287 -7.42 -6.66 31.98
CA THR A 287 -8.23 -5.53 31.48
C THR A 287 -7.64 -4.19 31.91
N ASP A 288 -7.07 -4.10 33.09
CA ASP A 288 -6.46 -2.88 33.65
C ASP A 288 -4.94 -2.85 33.50
N SER A 289 -4.35 -3.86 32.81
CA SER A 289 -2.92 -3.94 32.58
C SER A 289 -2.49 -3.10 31.39
N ALA A 290 -1.18 -2.81 31.30
CA ALA A 290 -0.61 -2.18 30.13
C ALA A 290 -0.66 -3.11 28.90
N TYR A 291 -0.75 -2.54 27.69
CA TYR A 291 -0.73 -3.30 26.43
C TYR A 291 0.42 -4.32 26.35
N ARG A 292 1.57 -3.98 26.95
CA ARG A 292 2.74 -4.84 26.99
C ARG A 292 2.50 -6.14 27.78
N ASP A 293 1.74 -6.05 28.83
CA ASP A 293 1.45 -7.21 29.70
C ASP A 293 0.51 -8.18 29.00
N GLU A 294 -0.50 -7.66 28.28
CA GLU A 294 -1.37 -8.47 27.45
C GLU A 294 -0.56 -9.19 26.33
N LEU A 295 0.37 -8.50 25.69
CA LEU A 295 1.24 -9.10 24.67
C LEU A 295 2.13 -10.21 25.27
N ASN A 296 2.76 -9.96 26.43
CA ASN A 296 3.58 -10.95 27.11
C ASN A 296 2.79 -12.20 27.48
N PHE A 297 1.56 -12.03 27.95
CA PHE A 297 0.66 -13.14 28.22
C PHE A 297 0.37 -13.95 26.95
N ILE A 298 -0.04 -13.30 25.86
CA ILE A 298 -0.37 -13.95 24.59
C ILE A 298 0.82 -14.75 24.03
N TYR A 299 2.03 -14.19 24.10
CA TYR A 299 3.21 -14.83 23.53
C TYR A 299 3.66 -16.07 24.31
N ASN A 300 3.48 -16.04 25.63
CA ASN A 300 3.94 -17.12 26.50
C ASN A 300 2.86 -18.15 26.86
N HIS A 301 1.61 -17.93 26.40
CA HIS A 301 0.52 -18.86 26.74
C HIS A 301 0.64 -20.18 25.98
N GLU A 302 1.03 -21.24 26.68
CA GLU A 302 1.35 -22.57 26.08
C GLU A 302 0.15 -23.18 25.34
N GLY A 303 -1.05 -23.18 25.94
CA GLY A 303 -2.27 -23.72 25.31
C GLY A 303 -2.60 -23.01 24.00
N ARG A 304 -2.45 -21.70 23.97
CA ARG A 304 -2.63 -20.89 22.76
C ARG A 304 -1.62 -21.26 21.65
N ASN A 305 -0.36 -21.36 22.01
CA ASN A 305 0.71 -21.70 21.05
C ASN A 305 0.57 -23.14 20.54
N LYS A 306 0.09 -24.08 21.35
CA LYS A 306 -0.28 -25.44 20.93
C LYS A 306 -1.45 -25.44 19.93
N ILE A 307 -2.48 -24.61 20.13
CA ILE A 307 -3.57 -24.46 19.15
C ILE A 307 -3.04 -23.95 17.81
N ILE A 308 -2.17 -22.94 17.82
CA ILE A 308 -1.55 -22.39 16.61
C ILE A 308 -0.74 -23.46 15.86
N ALA A 309 0.10 -24.19 16.58
CA ALA A 309 0.90 -25.28 16.01
C ALA A 309 0.02 -26.40 15.46
N GLY A 310 -1.03 -26.81 16.19
CA GLY A 310 -2.01 -27.80 15.73
C GLY A 310 -2.74 -27.38 14.47
N LEU A 311 -3.11 -26.09 14.33
CA LEU A 311 -3.67 -25.55 13.10
C LEU A 311 -2.64 -25.60 11.96
N GLY A 312 -1.40 -25.17 12.20
CA GLY A 312 -0.31 -25.26 11.22
C GLY A 312 -0.07 -26.70 10.72
N ASN A 313 -0.25 -27.69 11.60
CA ASN A 313 -0.14 -29.10 11.22
C ASN A 313 -1.33 -29.60 10.38
N LYS A 314 -2.55 -29.17 10.73
CA LYS A 314 -3.78 -29.60 10.04
C LYS A 314 -3.96 -28.97 8.67
N LEU A 315 -3.47 -27.76 8.46
CA LEU A 315 -3.60 -27.06 7.18
C LEU A 315 -2.76 -27.76 6.11
N GLN A 316 -3.39 -28.07 5.01
CA GLN A 316 -2.68 -28.60 3.83
C GLN A 316 -1.98 -27.47 3.09
N ASN A 317 -0.94 -27.81 2.34
CA ASN A 317 -0.13 -26.90 1.54
C ASN A 317 0.65 -25.86 2.38
N ASN A 318 1.28 -24.92 1.71
CA ASN A 318 2.17 -23.95 2.33
C ASN A 318 1.41 -22.99 3.25
N THR A 319 1.90 -22.88 4.46
CA THR A 319 1.32 -22.05 5.53
C THR A 319 2.34 -21.03 6.02
N LEU A 320 1.93 -19.78 6.07
CA LEU A 320 2.69 -18.67 6.64
C LEU A 320 2.09 -18.25 7.98
N ILE A 321 2.87 -18.33 9.04
CA ILE A 321 2.48 -17.85 10.39
C ILE A 321 3.14 -16.49 10.63
N LEU A 322 2.35 -15.44 10.77
CA LEU A 322 2.85 -14.09 10.96
C LEU A 322 2.86 -13.69 12.44
N VAL A 323 4.04 -13.34 12.92
CA VAL A 323 4.29 -12.83 14.26
C VAL A 323 4.82 -11.38 14.22
N ASN A 324 4.66 -10.62 15.31
CA ASN A 324 5.16 -9.25 15.39
C ASN A 324 6.50 -9.12 16.12
N HIS A 325 6.85 -10.11 16.93
CA HIS A 325 8.05 -10.08 17.78
C HIS A 325 8.88 -11.36 17.60
N ILE A 326 10.19 -11.22 17.61
CA ILE A 326 11.14 -12.34 17.44
C ILE A 326 10.96 -13.37 18.53
N ALA A 327 10.89 -12.95 19.79
CA ALA A 327 10.71 -13.86 20.93
C ALA A 327 9.46 -14.74 20.81
N HIS A 328 8.33 -14.18 20.30
CA HIS A 328 7.12 -14.99 20.04
C HIS A 328 7.35 -15.98 18.90
N GLY A 329 8.07 -15.58 17.85
CA GLY A 329 8.42 -16.47 16.75
C GLY A 329 9.32 -17.62 17.18
N GLU A 330 10.28 -17.38 18.08
CA GLU A 330 11.17 -18.39 18.64
C GLU A 330 10.41 -19.39 19.52
N SER A 331 9.54 -18.88 20.42
CA SER A 331 8.67 -19.75 21.25
C SER A 331 7.76 -20.64 20.39
N LEU A 332 7.19 -20.08 19.32
CA LEU A 332 6.35 -20.84 18.40
C LEU A 332 7.15 -21.85 17.57
N LEU A 333 8.38 -21.51 17.16
CA LEU A 333 9.21 -22.38 16.31
C LEU A 333 9.41 -23.75 16.94
N GLU A 334 9.77 -23.81 18.20
CA GLU A 334 10.00 -25.07 18.92
C GLU A 334 8.72 -25.92 19.00
N ILE A 335 7.59 -25.29 19.32
CA ILE A 335 6.30 -25.99 19.41
C ILE A 335 5.86 -26.48 18.03
N VAL A 336 5.98 -25.62 16.99
CA VAL A 336 5.58 -25.96 15.62
C VAL A 336 6.44 -27.10 15.07
N LYS A 337 7.76 -27.09 15.30
CA LYS A 337 8.66 -28.19 14.89
C LYS A 337 8.26 -29.52 15.55
N ASN A 338 7.90 -29.48 16.83
CA ASN A 338 7.51 -30.67 17.56
C ASN A 338 6.16 -31.25 17.11
N VAL A 339 5.23 -30.41 16.68
CA VAL A 339 3.88 -30.80 16.24
C VAL A 339 3.83 -31.12 14.74
N CYS A 340 4.55 -30.37 13.92
CA CYS A 340 4.55 -30.50 12.45
C CYS A 340 5.71 -31.37 11.95
N LYS A 341 5.84 -32.59 12.47
CA LYS A 341 6.99 -33.50 12.16
C LYS A 341 7.13 -33.84 10.67
N ASP A 342 6.01 -33.90 9.94
CA ASP A 342 5.98 -34.25 8.52
C ASP A 342 6.07 -33.00 7.60
N LYS A 343 6.33 -31.81 8.17
CA LYS A 343 6.43 -30.57 7.44
C LYS A 343 7.80 -29.93 7.59
N ARG A 344 8.22 -29.20 6.57
CA ARG A 344 9.41 -28.34 6.66
C ARG A 344 9.05 -27.07 7.39
N VAL A 345 9.74 -26.76 8.49
CA VAL A 345 9.47 -25.60 9.33
C VAL A 345 10.63 -24.62 9.27
N PHE A 346 10.35 -23.36 8.92
CA PHE A 346 11.32 -22.27 8.83
C PHE A 346 10.89 -21.07 9.67
N PHE A 347 11.86 -20.24 10.10
CA PHE A 347 11.60 -18.96 10.74
C PHE A 347 12.40 -17.84 10.06
N ILE A 348 11.70 -16.87 9.49
CA ILE A 348 12.28 -15.66 8.90
C ILE A 348 12.23 -14.52 9.91
N ARG A 349 13.40 -14.12 10.41
CA ARG A 349 13.60 -12.99 11.32
C ARG A 349 14.46 -11.89 10.68
N GLY A 350 14.54 -10.70 11.33
CA GLY A 350 15.23 -9.53 10.76
C GLY A 350 16.73 -9.72 10.53
N GLU A 351 17.36 -10.59 11.30
CA GLU A 351 18.78 -10.95 11.21
C GLU A 351 19.09 -11.90 10.05
N VAL A 352 18.07 -12.51 9.45
CA VAL A 352 18.23 -13.41 8.30
C VAL A 352 18.64 -12.57 7.08
N SER A 353 19.71 -12.99 6.41
CA SER A 353 20.24 -12.30 5.22
C SER A 353 19.19 -12.21 4.09
N VAL A 354 19.37 -11.29 3.16
CA VAL A 354 18.48 -11.17 1.99
C VAL A 354 18.50 -12.46 1.18
N ASP A 355 19.67 -13.06 0.99
CA ASP A 355 19.84 -14.31 0.22
C ASP A 355 19.12 -15.50 0.88
N GLU A 356 19.19 -15.61 2.19
CA GLU A 356 18.50 -16.66 2.93
C GLU A 356 16.98 -16.51 2.87
N ARG A 357 16.46 -15.28 2.92
CA ARG A 357 15.03 -14.98 2.70
C ARG A 357 14.57 -15.41 1.31
N GLU A 358 15.35 -15.09 0.28
CA GLU A 358 15.05 -15.51 -1.09
C GLU A 358 15.11 -17.03 -1.25
N ASN A 359 16.03 -17.71 -0.58
CA ASN A 359 16.11 -19.17 -0.57
C ASN A 359 14.87 -19.80 0.07
N ILE A 360 14.40 -19.27 1.21
CA ILE A 360 13.17 -19.78 1.85
C ILE A 360 11.95 -19.54 0.94
N LYS A 361 11.86 -18.40 0.25
CA LYS A 361 10.81 -18.18 -0.75
C LYS A 361 10.86 -19.21 -1.86
N LYS A 362 12.04 -19.47 -2.44
CA LYS A 362 12.23 -20.50 -3.47
C LYS A 362 11.81 -21.86 -2.96
N LEU A 363 12.17 -22.21 -1.71
CA LEU A 363 11.73 -23.46 -1.10
C LEU A 363 10.21 -23.56 -0.97
N MET A 364 9.53 -22.48 -0.58
CA MET A 364 8.07 -22.44 -0.52
C MET A 364 7.41 -22.49 -1.92
N GLU A 365 8.09 -22.08 -2.97
CA GLU A 365 7.60 -22.23 -4.34
C GLU A 365 7.82 -23.63 -4.91
N LEU A 366 8.89 -24.31 -4.50
CA LEU A 366 9.26 -25.64 -4.97
C LEU A 366 8.56 -26.77 -4.21
N TYR A 367 8.22 -26.58 -2.95
CA TYR A 367 7.69 -27.62 -2.08
C TYR A 367 6.31 -27.26 -1.57
N ASP A 368 5.46 -28.27 -1.46
CA ASP A 368 4.21 -28.22 -0.74
C ASP A 368 4.43 -28.58 0.74
N ASN A 369 3.46 -28.24 1.60
CA ASN A 369 3.47 -28.53 3.03
C ASN A 369 4.63 -27.90 3.83
N VAL A 370 5.02 -26.69 3.48
CA VAL A 370 5.96 -25.88 4.25
C VAL A 370 5.19 -25.02 5.28
N VAL A 371 5.69 -24.98 6.51
CA VAL A 371 5.24 -24.02 7.53
C VAL A 371 6.35 -22.99 7.76
N CYS A 372 6.10 -21.76 7.39
CA CYS A 372 7.03 -20.65 7.59
C CYS A 372 6.49 -19.68 8.65
N ILE A 373 7.25 -19.49 9.72
CA ILE A 373 7.01 -18.42 10.68
C ILE A 373 7.77 -17.19 10.19
N ALA A 374 7.17 -16.00 10.23
CA ALA A 374 7.85 -14.79 9.79
C ALA A 374 7.41 -13.57 10.59
N ILE A 375 8.33 -12.62 10.74
CA ILE A 375 8.03 -11.31 11.31
C ILE A 375 7.21 -10.52 10.29
N SER A 376 6.02 -10.06 10.70
CA SER A 376 5.05 -9.39 9.81
C SER A 376 5.63 -8.15 9.12
N ALA A 377 6.50 -7.39 9.78
CA ALA A 377 7.16 -6.22 9.20
C ALA A 377 8.05 -6.56 8.01
N ILE A 378 8.76 -7.69 8.07
CA ILE A 378 9.64 -8.16 6.99
C ILE A 378 8.81 -8.62 5.79
N PHE A 379 7.67 -9.25 6.07
CA PHE A 379 6.76 -9.73 5.05
C PHE A 379 5.98 -8.61 4.35
N SER A 380 5.75 -7.48 5.03
CA SER A 380 5.07 -6.32 4.45
C SER A 380 5.87 -5.62 3.36
N THR A 381 7.19 -5.82 3.30
CA THR A 381 8.11 -5.14 2.36
C THR A 381 8.27 -5.82 1.00
N GLY A 382 7.39 -6.76 0.63
CA GLY A 382 7.38 -7.21 -0.76
C GLY A 382 7.58 -8.69 -1.02
N VAL A 383 7.35 -9.54 -0.04
CA VAL A 383 7.44 -10.99 -0.27
C VAL A 383 6.29 -11.45 -1.15
N ASN A 384 6.63 -11.93 -2.35
CA ASN A 384 5.71 -12.56 -3.29
C ASN A 384 5.98 -14.06 -3.31
N ILE A 385 5.09 -14.86 -2.75
CA ILE A 385 5.13 -16.32 -2.82
C ILE A 385 3.86 -16.79 -3.53
N LYS A 386 3.99 -17.28 -4.75
CA LYS A 386 2.86 -17.74 -5.55
C LYS A 386 2.19 -18.96 -4.92
N ASN A 387 2.97 -19.92 -4.46
CA ASN A 387 2.51 -21.18 -3.84
C ASN A 387 2.19 -21.00 -2.34
N LEU A 388 1.57 -19.88 -1.94
CA LEU A 388 1.12 -19.63 -0.57
C LEU A 388 -0.39 -19.82 -0.46
N HIS A 389 -0.82 -20.84 0.28
CA HIS A 389 -2.21 -21.26 0.40
C HIS A 389 -2.86 -20.82 1.71
N ASN A 390 -2.08 -20.72 2.80
CA ASN A 390 -2.61 -20.37 4.12
C ASN A 390 -1.77 -19.28 4.78
N ILE A 391 -2.44 -18.33 5.41
CA ILE A 391 -1.81 -17.30 6.25
C ILE A 391 -2.47 -17.34 7.62
N MET A 392 -1.67 -17.45 8.67
CA MET A 392 -2.15 -17.37 10.04
C MET A 392 -1.69 -16.09 10.71
N PHE A 393 -2.63 -15.35 11.20
CA PHE A 393 -2.40 -14.15 11.96
C PHE A 393 -2.43 -14.47 13.45
N VAL A 394 -1.29 -14.49 14.11
CA VAL A 394 -1.18 -14.96 15.48
C VAL A 394 -0.77 -13.91 16.51
N SER A 395 -0.41 -12.72 16.06
CA SER A 395 -0.06 -11.61 16.95
C SER A 395 -1.09 -10.50 16.83
N GLY A 396 -1.84 -10.21 17.87
CA GLY A 396 -2.75 -9.06 17.89
C GLY A 396 -1.98 -7.74 17.67
N GLY A 397 -2.39 -6.89 16.73
CA GLY A 397 -1.74 -5.61 16.53
C GLY A 397 -2.26 -4.81 15.34
N LYS A 398 -1.96 -3.50 15.33
CA LYS A 398 -2.34 -2.57 14.24
C LYS A 398 -1.52 -2.78 12.95
N SER A 399 -0.33 -3.38 13.03
CA SER A 399 0.55 -3.67 11.88
C SER A 399 -0.10 -4.57 10.84
N PHE A 400 -1.07 -5.32 11.25
CA PHE A 400 -1.91 -6.22 10.46
C PHE A 400 -2.66 -5.56 9.31
N ILE A 401 -3.04 -4.29 9.43
CA ILE A 401 -3.69 -3.52 8.37
C ILE A 401 -2.80 -3.47 7.12
N ARG A 402 -1.50 -3.26 7.32
CA ARG A 402 -0.51 -3.29 6.23
C ARG A 402 -0.36 -4.69 5.64
N THR A 403 -0.49 -5.72 6.49
CA THR A 403 -0.36 -7.11 6.06
C THR A 403 -1.57 -7.55 5.23
N VAL A 404 -2.79 -7.12 5.55
CA VAL A 404 -3.99 -7.36 4.72
C VAL A 404 -3.82 -6.70 3.34
N GLN A 405 -3.28 -5.49 3.29
CA GLN A 405 -2.93 -4.84 2.02
C GLN A 405 -1.79 -5.58 1.28
N SER A 406 -0.87 -6.21 2.02
CA SER A 406 0.21 -7.03 1.46
C SER A 406 -0.25 -8.43 1.02
N ILE A 407 -1.35 -8.92 1.56
CA ILE A 407 -1.99 -10.20 1.18
C ILE A 407 -2.36 -10.21 -0.31
N GLY A 408 -2.71 -9.07 -0.89
CA GLY A 408 -2.94 -8.99 -2.32
C GLY A 408 -1.77 -9.48 -3.19
N ARG A 409 -0.56 -9.56 -2.63
CA ARG A 409 0.58 -10.17 -3.30
C ARG A 409 0.55 -11.70 -3.24
N GLY A 410 -0.02 -12.29 -2.18
CA GLY A 410 -0.35 -13.71 -2.10
C GLY A 410 -1.61 -14.11 -2.87
N LEU A 411 -2.37 -13.12 -3.39
CA LEU A 411 -3.57 -13.36 -4.21
C LEU A 411 -3.26 -13.64 -5.68
N ARG A 412 -1.99 -13.65 -6.10
CA ARG A 412 -1.65 -14.01 -7.47
C ARG A 412 -2.10 -15.43 -7.78
N LEU A 413 -2.67 -15.61 -8.95
CA LEU A 413 -3.08 -16.92 -9.44
C LEU A 413 -1.88 -17.85 -9.53
N HIS A 414 -2.10 -19.11 -9.18
CA HIS A 414 -1.18 -20.22 -9.38
C HIS A 414 -2.01 -21.41 -9.82
N ASP A 415 -1.50 -22.24 -10.71
CA ASP A 415 -2.24 -23.31 -11.37
C ASP A 415 -2.94 -24.26 -10.37
N ASN A 416 -2.34 -24.49 -9.22
CA ASN A 416 -2.86 -25.38 -8.17
C ASN A 416 -3.59 -24.63 -7.04
N LYS A 417 -3.87 -23.32 -7.19
CA LYS A 417 -4.41 -22.50 -6.10
C LYS A 417 -5.78 -21.95 -6.43
N THR A 418 -6.81 -22.50 -5.82
CA THR A 418 -8.19 -22.05 -5.98
C THR A 418 -8.55 -20.93 -5.01
N LYS A 419 -7.96 -20.92 -3.80
CA LYS A 419 -8.22 -19.94 -2.75
C LYS A 419 -7.03 -19.73 -1.83
N LEU A 420 -7.01 -18.57 -1.17
CA LEU A 420 -6.14 -18.27 -0.03
C LEU A 420 -6.96 -18.33 1.25
N VAL A 421 -6.57 -19.15 2.21
CA VAL A 421 -7.21 -19.24 3.52
C VAL A 421 -6.44 -18.36 4.51
N ILE A 422 -7.16 -17.46 5.17
CA ILE A 422 -6.60 -16.63 6.24
C ILE A 422 -7.22 -17.06 7.55
N ILE A 423 -6.38 -17.44 8.51
CA ILE A 423 -6.80 -17.70 9.89
C ILE A 423 -6.38 -16.50 10.74
N ASP A 424 -7.35 -15.79 11.26
CA ASP A 424 -7.15 -14.63 12.11
C ASP A 424 -7.42 -15.03 13.58
N ILE A 425 -6.35 -15.16 14.36
CA ILE A 425 -6.44 -15.47 15.78
C ILE A 425 -6.76 -14.21 16.57
N CYS A 426 -7.88 -14.22 17.25
CA CYS A 426 -8.38 -13.12 18.08
C CYS A 426 -8.50 -13.58 19.51
N ASP A 427 -7.80 -12.90 20.42
CA ASP A 427 -7.86 -13.19 21.84
C ASP A 427 -8.97 -12.32 22.49
N ASN A 428 -9.76 -12.87 23.43
CA ASN A 428 -10.85 -12.13 24.12
C ASN A 428 -10.34 -11.15 25.18
N LEU A 429 -9.13 -10.62 24.99
CA LEU A 429 -8.45 -9.66 25.86
C LEU A 429 -8.71 -8.22 25.39
N HIS A 430 -8.43 -7.25 26.24
CA HIS A 430 -8.82 -5.86 26.02
C HIS A 430 -8.30 -5.27 24.70
N TYR A 431 -6.98 -5.23 24.51
CA TYR A 431 -6.38 -4.63 23.31
C TYR A 431 -6.54 -5.52 22.08
N SER A 432 -6.45 -6.83 22.23
CA SER A 432 -6.61 -7.80 21.15
C SER A 432 -8.00 -7.72 20.54
N LYS A 433 -9.05 -7.58 21.36
CA LYS A 433 -10.42 -7.37 20.90
C LYS A 433 -10.59 -6.07 20.11
N LEU A 434 -10.01 -4.95 20.60
CA LEU A 434 -10.03 -3.68 19.88
C LEU A 434 -9.31 -3.76 18.52
N HIS A 435 -8.22 -4.50 18.45
CA HIS A 435 -7.49 -4.71 17.21
C HIS A 435 -8.23 -5.63 16.24
N SER A 436 -8.90 -6.67 16.76
CA SER A 436 -9.75 -7.56 15.98
C SER A 436 -10.89 -6.80 15.30
N GLU A 437 -11.61 -5.94 16.04
CA GLU A 437 -12.68 -5.13 15.46
C GLU A 437 -12.18 -4.21 14.33
N LYS A 438 -10.97 -3.64 14.45
CA LYS A 438 -10.37 -2.87 13.38
C LYS A 438 -10.10 -3.72 12.13
N ARG A 439 -9.63 -4.97 12.32
CA ARG A 439 -9.42 -5.89 11.19
C ARG A 439 -10.74 -6.27 10.52
N LYS A 440 -11.77 -6.59 11.29
CA LYS A 440 -13.12 -6.88 10.77
C LYS A 440 -13.68 -5.73 9.93
N ASN A 441 -13.46 -4.48 10.36
CA ASN A 441 -13.86 -3.30 9.59
C ASN A 441 -13.15 -3.23 8.24
N ILE A 442 -11.89 -3.64 8.16
CA ILE A 442 -11.15 -3.72 6.89
C ILE A 442 -11.69 -4.84 6.02
N TYR A 443 -11.96 -6.02 6.58
CA TYR A 443 -12.55 -7.13 5.83
C TYR A 443 -13.90 -6.73 5.21
N LYS A 444 -14.73 -6.00 5.97
CA LYS A 444 -16.00 -5.44 5.46
C LYS A 444 -15.76 -4.41 4.35
N ALA A 445 -14.82 -3.50 4.52
CA ALA A 445 -14.48 -2.47 3.53
C ALA A 445 -13.97 -3.08 2.21
N GLU A 446 -13.17 -4.16 2.31
CA GLU A 446 -12.66 -4.93 1.17
C GLU A 446 -13.69 -5.96 0.63
N LYS A 447 -14.90 -5.99 1.18
CA LYS A 447 -15.97 -6.95 0.84
C LYS A 447 -15.50 -8.41 0.89
N ILE A 448 -14.64 -8.74 1.87
CA ILE A 448 -14.19 -10.11 2.11
C ILE A 448 -15.10 -10.74 3.15
N GLN A 449 -15.73 -11.85 2.78
CA GLN A 449 -16.54 -12.62 3.71
C GLN A 449 -15.66 -13.34 4.73
N TYR A 450 -16.11 -13.42 5.97
CA TYR A 450 -15.44 -14.16 7.02
C TYR A 450 -16.43 -14.94 7.87
N ILE A 451 -15.94 -16.03 8.45
CA ILE A 451 -16.66 -16.83 9.45
C ILE A 451 -15.96 -16.70 10.79
N GLU A 452 -16.71 -16.70 11.87
CA GLU A 452 -16.17 -16.64 13.24
C GLU A 452 -16.42 -17.95 13.97
N LYS A 453 -15.44 -18.40 14.74
CA LYS A 453 -15.55 -19.56 15.61
C LYS A 453 -14.91 -19.27 16.96
N ASP A 454 -15.64 -19.57 18.02
CA ASP A 454 -15.13 -19.48 19.39
C ASP A 454 -14.40 -20.78 19.76
N ILE A 455 -13.28 -20.63 20.47
CA ILE A 455 -12.46 -21.73 20.98
C ILE A 455 -12.11 -21.41 22.43
N ASP A 456 -12.58 -22.24 23.36
CA ASP A 456 -12.21 -22.12 24.76
C ASP A 456 -10.79 -22.64 24.97
N ILE A 457 -9.98 -21.86 25.68
CA ILE A 457 -8.62 -22.25 26.10
C ILE A 457 -8.70 -22.67 27.55
N LEU A 458 -8.36 -23.93 27.78
CA LEU A 458 -8.26 -24.51 29.11
C LEU A 458 -6.99 -24.06 29.84
#